data_8436e256cbaecb775317fbe724f8d8e6
#
_entry.id   8436e256cbaecb775317fbe724f8d8e6
#
_cell.length_a   1.000
_cell.length_b   1.000
_cell.length_c   1.000
_cell.angle_alpha   90.00
_cell.angle_beta   90.00
_cell.angle_gamma   90.00
#
_symmetry.space_group_name_H-M   'P 1'
#
loop_
_entity.id
_entity.type
_entity.pdbx_description
1 polymer ?
#
loop_
_entity_poly.entity_id
_entity_poly.type
_entity_poly.pdbx_seq_one_letter_code
_entity_poly.pdbx_strand_id
1 'polypeptide(L)'
;MSEKLKKQSVIISLIWAFVGTIGVVYYIKIGTGMDVSPNYANNIIYYFIYAASAFSVYYCCKVITKKKAVFAGILSLLFACICIIGAQIEYLRAINWLWITWIKVLCLAIFLFPLFVLLVYILDDCRFKAAESCVKNISKWKIFLAIIVIWGIAYLAMFPGIYDYDSIDQTLQFLVTGNVSGHHPVLHSLLLSGFMKIGYVVFHSYEIGLGIFTLLQVLFLAYAAMKVAWFLLQKGYNRLFWFTMCFYLCFPLHYIMSVWDTKDSIFAGFFVLVSLSLIEMADRTSGFWDNRWNLVKFVLYVVLMCMFRNNGLILLIPICFFCFKERRKATIILFMLSMLIYVSYQNILLPSLGVKSGNIREMMSIPCQQLAKVYVETPEAYTDEE
;
A
#
# COMPACT_ATOMS: atom_id res chain seq x y z
N MET A 1 -16.37 -29.64 -23.70
CA MET A 1 -15.88 -30.28 -22.46
C MET A 1 -16.82 -31.46 -22.16
N SER A 2 -16.30 -32.68 -22.08
CA SER A 2 -17.12 -33.85 -21.83
C SER A 2 -17.82 -33.79 -20.46
N GLU A 3 -18.99 -34.46 -20.33
CA GLU A 3 -19.78 -34.46 -19.08
C GLU A 3 -18.98 -35.01 -17.88
N LYS A 4 -18.09 -35.96 -18.15
CA LYS A 4 -17.14 -36.53 -17.18
C LYS A 4 -16.15 -35.49 -16.65
N LEU A 5 -15.62 -34.61 -17.53
CA LEU A 5 -14.71 -33.49 -17.14
C LEU A 5 -15.44 -32.40 -16.37
N LYS A 6 -16.72 -32.15 -16.65
CA LYS A 6 -17.55 -31.22 -15.88
C LYS A 6 -17.76 -31.73 -14.45
N LYS A 7 -18.11 -33.00 -14.28
CA LYS A 7 -18.28 -33.63 -12.96
C LYS A 7 -16.98 -33.58 -12.12
N GLN A 8 -15.86 -33.93 -12.75
CA GLN A 8 -14.56 -33.89 -12.06
C GLN A 8 -14.19 -32.46 -11.60
N SER A 9 -14.43 -31.44 -12.41
CA SER A 9 -14.14 -30.04 -12.04
C SER A 9 -14.99 -29.57 -10.87
N VAL A 10 -16.23 -30.01 -10.74
CA VAL A 10 -17.10 -29.69 -9.61
C VAL A 10 -16.57 -30.30 -8.31
N ILE A 11 -16.23 -31.62 -8.35
CA ILE A 11 -15.70 -32.29 -7.14
C ILE A 11 -14.40 -31.65 -6.68
N ILE A 12 -13.48 -31.36 -7.60
CA ILE A 12 -12.23 -30.68 -7.28
C ILE A 12 -12.52 -29.32 -6.65
N SER A 13 -13.48 -28.56 -7.19
CA SER A 13 -13.85 -27.24 -6.67
C SER A 13 -14.37 -27.30 -5.23
N LEU A 14 -15.17 -28.31 -4.91
CA LEU A 14 -15.71 -28.48 -3.56
C LEU A 14 -14.62 -28.88 -2.56
N ILE A 15 -13.75 -29.82 -2.91
CA ILE A 15 -12.64 -30.24 -2.03
C ILE A 15 -11.67 -29.07 -1.81
N TRP A 16 -11.31 -28.38 -2.87
CA TRP A 16 -10.40 -27.23 -2.80
C TRP A 16 -10.95 -26.10 -1.93
N ALA A 17 -12.23 -25.78 -2.10
CA ALA A 17 -12.92 -24.78 -1.31
C ALA A 17 -13.01 -25.16 0.17
N PHE A 18 -13.20 -26.44 0.47
CA PHE A 18 -13.21 -26.93 1.85
C PHE A 18 -11.87 -26.70 2.54
N VAL A 19 -10.77 -27.11 1.91
CA VAL A 19 -9.41 -26.90 2.46
C VAL A 19 -9.09 -25.41 2.60
N GLY A 20 -9.44 -24.62 1.58
CA GLY A 20 -9.21 -23.17 1.62
C GLY A 20 -9.97 -22.46 2.75
N THR A 21 -11.21 -22.86 2.98
CA THR A 21 -12.05 -22.28 4.04
C THR A 21 -11.46 -22.50 5.44
N ILE A 22 -10.76 -23.61 5.68
CA ILE A 22 -10.04 -23.83 6.95
C ILE A 22 -9.00 -22.74 7.20
N GLY A 23 -8.26 -22.34 6.18
CA GLY A 23 -7.26 -21.27 6.28
C GLY A 23 -7.90 -19.91 6.61
N VAL A 24 -9.04 -19.57 5.98
CA VAL A 24 -9.77 -18.33 6.25
C VAL A 24 -10.31 -18.30 7.68
N VAL A 25 -10.91 -19.39 8.13
CA VAL A 25 -11.44 -19.54 9.49
C VAL A 25 -10.33 -19.33 10.53
N TYR A 26 -9.17 -19.93 10.30
CA TYR A 26 -8.04 -19.75 11.20
C TYR A 26 -7.53 -18.30 11.22
N TYR A 27 -7.45 -17.65 10.07
CA TYR A 27 -7.07 -16.24 9.99
C TYR A 27 -8.03 -15.34 10.77
N ILE A 28 -9.34 -15.56 10.60
CA ILE A 28 -10.37 -14.81 11.34
C ILE A 28 -10.24 -15.06 12.87
N LYS A 29 -9.96 -16.31 13.27
CA LYS A 29 -9.77 -16.64 14.68
C LYS A 29 -8.62 -15.87 15.32
N ILE A 30 -7.51 -15.72 14.63
CA ILE A 30 -6.38 -14.92 15.14
C ILE A 30 -6.82 -13.46 15.33
N GLY A 31 -7.49 -12.86 14.32
CA GLY A 31 -7.84 -11.45 14.31
C GLY A 31 -8.94 -11.06 15.28
N THR A 32 -9.83 -11.97 15.68
CA THR A 32 -10.95 -11.64 16.57
C THR A 32 -10.67 -11.93 18.04
N GLY A 33 -9.60 -12.68 18.37
CA GLY A 33 -9.33 -13.14 19.74
C GLY A 33 -10.45 -14.03 20.31
N MET A 34 -11.52 -14.22 19.55
CA MET A 34 -12.61 -15.11 19.97
C MET A 34 -12.13 -16.54 19.91
N ASP A 35 -12.28 -17.26 20.99
CA ASP A 35 -12.37 -18.71 20.94
C ASP A 35 -13.58 -19.03 20.07
N VAL A 36 -13.35 -19.07 18.77
CA VAL A 36 -14.38 -19.46 17.82
C VAL A 36 -14.66 -20.90 18.14
N SER A 37 -15.64 -21.07 19.02
CA SER A 37 -16.24 -22.34 19.38
C SER A 37 -16.44 -23.17 18.11
N PRO A 38 -16.39 -24.50 18.17
CA PRO A 38 -16.54 -25.39 17.02
C PRO A 38 -17.86 -25.24 16.24
N ASN A 39 -18.69 -24.26 16.58
CA ASN A 39 -19.94 -23.92 15.89
C ASN A 39 -19.76 -23.21 14.53
N TYR A 40 -18.69 -23.55 13.78
CA TYR A 40 -18.57 -23.10 12.39
C TYR A 40 -19.80 -23.48 11.54
N ALA A 41 -20.42 -24.62 11.86
CA ALA A 41 -21.61 -25.10 11.16
C ALA A 41 -22.81 -24.17 11.26
N ASN A 42 -22.87 -23.29 12.26
CA ASN A 42 -24.00 -22.40 12.50
C ASN A 42 -23.80 -20.97 11.98
N ASN A 43 -22.64 -20.66 11.41
CA ASN A 43 -22.38 -19.33 10.87
C ASN A 43 -22.56 -19.29 9.35
N ILE A 44 -23.65 -18.68 8.92
CA ILE A 44 -24.03 -18.54 7.50
C ILE A 44 -22.92 -17.90 6.65
N ILE A 45 -22.06 -17.06 7.24
CA ILE A 45 -20.96 -16.40 6.52
C ILE A 45 -19.96 -17.42 5.95
N TYR A 46 -19.67 -18.49 6.69
CA TYR A 46 -18.76 -19.53 6.22
C TYR A 46 -19.30 -20.31 5.03
N TYR A 47 -20.62 -20.50 4.96
CA TYR A 47 -21.25 -21.12 3.77
C TYR A 47 -21.13 -20.21 2.55
N PHE A 48 -21.28 -18.89 2.71
CA PHE A 48 -21.04 -17.94 1.62
C PHE A 48 -19.59 -17.93 1.18
N ILE A 49 -18.63 -17.93 2.11
CA ILE A 49 -17.17 -18.00 1.82
C ILE A 49 -16.87 -19.31 1.07
N TYR A 50 -17.40 -20.44 1.54
CA TYR A 50 -17.23 -21.72 0.90
C TYR A 50 -17.82 -21.75 -0.53
N ALA A 51 -19.04 -21.29 -0.69
CA ALA A 51 -19.70 -21.24 -1.99
C ALA A 51 -18.96 -20.31 -2.97
N ALA A 52 -18.55 -19.13 -2.52
CA ALA A 52 -17.76 -18.19 -3.32
C ALA A 52 -16.40 -18.78 -3.72
N SER A 53 -15.73 -19.49 -2.81
CA SER A 53 -14.48 -20.19 -3.07
C SER A 53 -14.69 -21.30 -4.12
N ALA A 54 -15.70 -22.15 -3.96
CA ALA A 54 -16.01 -23.23 -4.89
C ALA A 54 -16.31 -22.69 -6.30
N PHE A 55 -17.08 -21.61 -6.39
CA PHE A 55 -17.36 -20.92 -7.65
C PHE A 55 -16.08 -20.35 -8.28
N SER A 56 -15.22 -19.73 -7.49
CA SER A 56 -13.94 -19.17 -7.96
C SER A 56 -13.03 -20.27 -8.51
N VAL A 57 -12.93 -21.42 -7.84
CA VAL A 57 -12.16 -22.58 -8.31
C VAL A 57 -12.74 -23.14 -9.61
N TYR A 58 -14.05 -23.29 -9.68
CA TYR A 58 -14.72 -23.79 -10.90
C TYR A 58 -14.44 -22.88 -12.12
N TYR A 59 -14.46 -21.57 -11.91
CA TYR A 59 -14.13 -20.60 -12.97
C TYR A 59 -12.64 -20.61 -13.29
N CYS A 60 -11.79 -20.70 -12.27
CA CYS A 60 -10.34 -20.79 -12.41
C CYS A 60 -9.93 -21.96 -13.32
N CYS A 61 -10.55 -23.13 -13.18
CA CYS A 61 -10.30 -24.30 -14.02
C CYS A 61 -10.54 -24.05 -15.52
N LYS A 62 -11.31 -23.03 -15.89
CA LYS A 62 -11.59 -22.68 -17.29
C LYS A 62 -10.56 -21.74 -17.90
N VAL A 63 -9.90 -20.91 -17.06
CA VAL A 63 -9.05 -19.79 -17.51
C VAL A 63 -7.57 -19.95 -17.15
N ILE A 64 -7.24 -21.00 -16.37
CA ILE A 64 -5.89 -21.23 -15.88
C ILE A 64 -4.93 -21.63 -17.01
N THR A 65 -3.76 -21.01 -17.03
CA THR A 65 -2.62 -21.39 -17.86
C THR A 65 -1.40 -21.61 -16.97
N LYS A 66 -0.38 -22.35 -17.46
CA LYS A 66 0.83 -22.63 -16.67
C LYS A 66 1.49 -21.34 -16.12
N LYS A 67 1.58 -20.29 -16.93
CA LYS A 67 2.15 -19.00 -16.49
C LYS A 67 1.31 -18.34 -15.39
N LYS A 68 -0.03 -18.29 -15.57
CA LYS A 68 -0.96 -17.73 -14.57
C LYS A 68 -0.93 -18.53 -13.27
N ALA A 69 -0.85 -19.86 -13.37
CA ALA A 69 -0.77 -20.73 -12.20
C ALA A 69 0.49 -20.48 -11.36
N VAL A 70 1.66 -20.39 -12.00
CA VAL A 70 2.92 -20.15 -11.29
C VAL A 70 2.89 -18.76 -10.62
N PHE A 71 2.50 -17.72 -11.33
CA PHE A 71 2.45 -16.37 -10.79
C PHE A 71 1.42 -16.25 -9.66
N ALA A 72 0.21 -16.75 -9.85
CA ALA A 72 -0.83 -16.75 -8.82
C ALA A 72 -0.43 -17.61 -7.60
N GLY A 73 0.29 -18.72 -7.81
CA GLY A 73 0.80 -19.55 -6.72
C GLY A 73 1.81 -18.84 -5.84
N ILE A 74 2.75 -18.12 -6.44
CA ILE A 74 3.72 -17.29 -5.70
C ILE A 74 3.00 -16.18 -4.92
N LEU A 75 2.10 -15.44 -5.56
CA LEU A 75 1.36 -14.36 -4.91
C LEU A 75 0.47 -14.86 -3.78
N SER A 76 -0.24 -15.98 -3.98
CA SER A 76 -1.13 -16.52 -2.95
C SER A 76 -0.35 -17.00 -1.73
N LEU A 77 0.81 -17.60 -1.92
CA LEU A 77 1.68 -18.06 -0.83
C LEU A 77 2.26 -16.87 -0.06
N LEU A 78 2.82 -15.89 -0.77
CA LEU A 78 3.36 -14.68 -0.15
C LEU A 78 2.28 -13.92 0.65
N PHE A 79 1.10 -13.76 0.06
CA PHE A 79 0.02 -13.03 0.72
C PHE A 79 -0.52 -13.80 1.93
N ALA A 80 -0.65 -15.13 1.85
CA ALA A 80 -1.03 -15.96 2.98
C ALA A 80 -0.02 -15.90 4.12
N CYS A 81 1.29 -15.91 3.82
CA CYS A 81 2.35 -15.72 4.82
C CYS A 81 2.18 -14.35 5.52
N ILE A 82 2.05 -13.28 4.75
CA ILE A 82 1.90 -11.92 5.30
C ILE A 82 0.66 -11.83 6.18
N CYS A 83 -0.47 -12.37 5.74
CA CYS A 83 -1.71 -12.34 6.50
C CYS A 83 -1.60 -13.11 7.83
N ILE A 84 -1.12 -14.35 7.81
CA ILE A 84 -1.09 -15.19 9.02
C ILE A 84 0.01 -14.74 10.00
N ILE A 85 1.20 -14.46 9.50
CA ILE A 85 2.30 -13.99 10.35
C ILE A 85 1.99 -12.58 10.87
N GLY A 86 1.49 -11.69 10.02
CA GLY A 86 1.09 -10.35 10.42
C GLY A 86 0.00 -10.36 11.49
N ALA A 87 -1.03 -11.18 11.34
CA ALA A 87 -2.08 -11.34 12.35
C ALA A 87 -1.53 -11.92 13.67
N GLN A 88 -0.61 -12.88 13.61
CA GLN A 88 0.04 -13.41 14.83
C GLN A 88 0.85 -12.33 15.56
N ILE A 89 1.62 -11.53 14.82
CA ILE A 89 2.38 -10.42 15.41
C ILE A 89 1.44 -9.43 16.08
N GLU A 90 0.38 -9.01 15.39
CA GLU A 90 -0.51 -7.97 15.86
C GLU A 90 -1.36 -8.42 17.06
N TYR A 91 -1.99 -9.58 16.96
CA TYR A 91 -2.98 -10.02 17.96
C TYR A 91 -2.40 -10.94 19.03
N LEU A 92 -1.42 -11.78 18.71
CA LEU A 92 -0.81 -12.68 19.65
C LEU A 92 0.51 -12.18 20.24
N ARG A 93 1.04 -11.07 19.66
CA ARG A 93 2.35 -10.49 20.03
C ARG A 93 3.52 -11.49 19.95
N ALA A 94 3.35 -12.61 19.27
CA ALA A 94 4.33 -13.67 19.10
C ALA A 94 4.12 -14.41 17.78
N ILE A 95 5.19 -14.92 17.17
CA ILE A 95 5.10 -15.77 15.99
C ILE A 95 5.22 -17.22 16.43
N ASN A 96 4.21 -18.01 16.12
CA ASN A 96 4.23 -19.43 16.35
C ASN A 96 4.85 -20.15 15.13
N TRP A 97 6.10 -20.60 15.27
CA TRP A 97 6.86 -21.28 14.20
C TRP A 97 6.55 -22.77 14.06
N LEU A 98 5.56 -23.31 14.78
CA LEU A 98 5.19 -24.71 14.68
C LEU A 98 4.74 -25.07 13.24
N TRP A 99 5.00 -26.31 12.83
CA TRP A 99 4.62 -26.83 11.51
C TRP A 99 3.13 -26.65 11.20
N ILE A 100 2.27 -26.65 12.21
CA ILE A 100 0.82 -26.43 12.05
C ILE A 100 0.47 -25.02 11.53
N THR A 101 1.29 -24.01 11.86
CA THR A 101 1.14 -22.65 11.31
C THR A 101 1.36 -22.66 9.81
N TRP A 102 2.36 -23.39 9.34
CA TRP A 102 2.65 -23.49 7.91
C TRP A 102 1.56 -24.24 7.14
N ILE A 103 0.94 -25.27 7.73
CA ILE A 103 -0.24 -25.91 7.15
C ILE A 103 -1.37 -24.90 6.99
N LYS A 104 -1.62 -24.04 7.97
CA LYS A 104 -2.65 -23.03 7.92
C LYS A 104 -2.35 -21.94 6.88
N VAL A 105 -1.08 -21.56 6.73
CA VAL A 105 -0.61 -20.70 5.64
C VAL A 105 -0.92 -21.36 4.28
N LEU A 106 -0.61 -22.63 4.10
CA LEU A 106 -0.92 -23.36 2.87
C LEU A 106 -2.43 -23.41 2.61
N CYS A 107 -3.24 -23.68 3.63
CA CYS A 107 -4.70 -23.68 3.49
C CYS A 107 -5.23 -22.29 3.04
N LEU A 108 -4.72 -21.21 3.62
CA LEU A 108 -5.08 -19.86 3.19
C LEU A 108 -4.59 -19.55 1.76
N ALA A 109 -3.38 -20.00 1.41
CA ALA A 109 -2.85 -19.86 0.06
C ALA A 109 -3.72 -20.61 -0.97
N ILE A 110 -4.22 -21.80 -0.61
CA ILE A 110 -5.17 -22.58 -1.44
C ILE A 110 -6.47 -21.79 -1.66
N PHE A 111 -6.98 -21.09 -0.64
CA PHE A 111 -8.15 -20.21 -0.80
C PHE A 111 -7.87 -19.03 -1.74
N LEU A 112 -6.74 -18.39 -1.60
CA LEU A 112 -6.35 -17.20 -2.35
C LEU A 112 -5.95 -17.51 -3.81
N PHE A 113 -5.46 -18.72 -4.08
CA PHE A 113 -4.95 -19.09 -5.39
C PHE A 113 -5.95 -18.86 -6.55
N PRO A 114 -7.19 -19.37 -6.49
CA PRO A 114 -8.15 -19.13 -7.57
C PRO A 114 -8.51 -17.65 -7.73
N LEU A 115 -8.52 -16.88 -6.63
CA LEU A 115 -8.77 -15.44 -6.67
C LEU A 115 -7.65 -14.72 -7.42
N PHE A 116 -6.38 -15.06 -7.15
CA PHE A 116 -5.25 -14.50 -7.87
C PHE A 116 -5.20 -14.95 -9.34
N VAL A 117 -5.57 -16.20 -9.66
CA VAL A 117 -5.69 -16.65 -11.07
C VAL A 117 -6.76 -15.84 -11.80
N LEU A 118 -7.92 -15.62 -11.18
CA LEU A 118 -8.99 -14.80 -11.76
C LEU A 118 -8.57 -13.33 -11.88
N LEU A 119 -7.90 -12.79 -10.88
CA LEU A 119 -7.34 -11.43 -10.94
C LEU A 119 -6.37 -11.27 -12.11
N VAL A 120 -5.40 -12.20 -12.23
CA VAL A 120 -4.44 -12.21 -13.35
C VAL A 120 -5.15 -12.42 -14.70
N TYR A 121 -6.18 -13.27 -14.74
CA TYR A 121 -6.99 -13.45 -15.94
C TYR A 121 -7.72 -12.16 -16.33
N ILE A 122 -8.38 -11.51 -15.37
CA ILE A 122 -9.06 -10.23 -15.59
C ILE A 122 -8.08 -9.16 -16.06
N LEU A 123 -6.90 -9.07 -15.47
CA LEU A 123 -5.85 -8.12 -15.85
C LEU A 123 -5.25 -8.41 -17.22
N ASP A 124 -5.13 -9.70 -17.61
CA ASP A 124 -4.55 -10.13 -18.87
C ASP A 124 -5.59 -10.09 -20.01
N ASP A 125 -6.86 -10.46 -19.71
CA ASP A 125 -7.99 -10.41 -20.64
C ASP A 125 -8.59 -8.99 -20.73
N CYS A 126 -8.25 -8.13 -19.76
CA CYS A 126 -8.42 -6.69 -19.82
C CYS A 126 -7.47 -6.03 -20.86
N ARG A 127 -6.98 -6.76 -21.85
CA ARG A 127 -6.83 -6.22 -23.19
C ARG A 127 -8.23 -5.85 -23.69
N PHE A 128 -8.82 -4.92 -22.94
CA PHE A 128 -10.06 -4.29 -23.34
C PHE A 128 -9.81 -3.83 -24.77
N LYS A 129 -10.46 -4.47 -25.72
CA LYS A 129 -10.65 -3.89 -27.04
C LYS A 129 -11.04 -2.45 -26.72
N ALA A 130 -10.17 -1.53 -27.05
CA ALA A 130 -10.44 -0.13 -26.85
C ALA A 130 -11.81 0.11 -27.45
N ALA A 131 -12.83 0.25 -26.60
CA ALA A 131 -14.16 0.54 -27.07
C ALA A 131 -14.00 1.91 -27.71
N GLU A 132 -14.00 1.91 -29.03
CA GLU A 132 -13.83 3.12 -29.81
C GLU A 132 -14.80 4.15 -29.26
N SER A 133 -14.25 5.27 -28.87
CA SER A 133 -14.79 6.60 -29.00
C SER A 133 -15.67 7.27 -27.94
N CYS A 134 -16.27 6.63 -26.97
CA CYS A 134 -17.15 7.41 -26.08
C CYS A 134 -16.44 8.24 -25.00
N VAL A 135 -15.15 7.94 -24.67
CA VAL A 135 -14.45 8.55 -23.54
C VAL A 135 -13.24 9.41 -23.96
N LYS A 136 -12.92 9.46 -25.26
CA LYS A 136 -11.79 10.25 -25.82
C LYS A 136 -11.79 11.74 -25.50
N ASN A 137 -12.92 12.31 -25.06
CA ASN A 137 -13.10 13.76 -24.86
C ASN A 137 -13.01 14.23 -23.39
N ILE A 138 -12.68 13.35 -22.44
CA ILE A 138 -12.51 13.77 -21.04
C ILE A 138 -11.07 14.28 -20.87
N SER A 139 -10.91 15.56 -20.54
CA SER A 139 -9.60 16.13 -20.27
C SER A 139 -9.15 15.76 -18.84
N LYS A 140 -7.82 15.65 -18.62
CA LYS A 140 -7.24 15.41 -17.31
C LYS A 140 -7.72 16.41 -16.25
N TRP A 141 -7.97 17.66 -16.63
CA TRP A 141 -8.45 18.71 -15.74
C TRP A 141 -9.89 18.48 -15.28
N LYS A 142 -10.75 17.88 -16.12
CA LYS A 142 -12.12 17.50 -15.71
C LYS A 142 -12.09 16.39 -14.68
N ILE A 143 -11.17 15.42 -14.83
CA ILE A 143 -10.96 14.33 -13.85
C ILE A 143 -10.47 14.92 -12.53
N PHE A 144 -9.46 15.79 -12.56
CA PHE A 144 -8.93 16.47 -11.39
C PHE A 144 -10.01 17.27 -10.68
N LEU A 145 -10.77 18.07 -11.42
CA LEU A 145 -11.84 18.88 -10.86
C LEU A 145 -12.94 18.02 -10.20
N ALA A 146 -13.33 16.90 -10.82
CA ALA A 146 -14.32 15.99 -10.23
C ALA A 146 -13.84 15.44 -8.87
N ILE A 147 -12.56 15.06 -8.77
CA ILE A 147 -11.98 14.60 -7.50
C ILE A 147 -11.93 15.73 -6.48
N ILE A 148 -11.45 16.92 -6.87
CA ILE A 148 -11.32 18.08 -5.99
C ILE A 148 -12.68 18.57 -5.47
N VAL A 149 -13.74 18.50 -6.26
CA VAL A 149 -15.07 18.89 -5.77
C VAL A 149 -15.51 18.00 -4.61
N ILE A 150 -15.38 16.69 -4.73
CA ILE A 150 -15.79 15.76 -3.66
C ILE A 150 -14.85 15.83 -2.45
N TRP A 151 -13.53 15.79 -2.69
CA TRP A 151 -12.56 15.84 -1.60
C TRP A 151 -12.50 17.24 -0.95
N GLY A 152 -12.79 18.30 -1.71
CA GLY A 152 -12.92 19.65 -1.21
C GLY A 152 -14.09 19.84 -0.27
N ILE A 153 -15.23 19.17 -0.52
CA ILE A 153 -16.36 19.15 0.43
C ILE A 153 -15.90 18.52 1.74
N ALA A 154 -15.20 17.39 1.70
CA ALA A 154 -14.67 16.76 2.89
C ALA A 154 -13.65 17.65 3.62
N TYR A 155 -12.78 18.33 2.87
CA TYR A 155 -11.84 19.31 3.44
C TYR A 155 -12.57 20.45 4.15
N LEU A 156 -13.61 21.02 3.54
CA LEU A 156 -14.38 22.09 4.18
C LEU A 156 -15.13 21.62 5.42
N ALA A 157 -15.67 20.38 5.39
CA ALA A 157 -16.37 19.79 6.52
C ALA A 157 -15.43 19.46 7.70
N MET A 158 -14.17 19.16 7.42
CA MET A 158 -13.18 18.75 8.41
C MET A 158 -12.08 19.80 8.64
N PHE A 159 -12.30 21.06 8.18
CA PHE A 159 -11.33 22.14 8.34
C PHE A 159 -10.93 22.32 9.82
N PRO A 160 -9.65 22.49 10.12
CA PRO A 160 -8.47 22.67 9.25
C PRO A 160 -7.83 21.35 8.78
N GLY A 161 -8.39 20.23 9.07
CA GLY A 161 -7.89 18.88 8.85
C GLY A 161 -7.90 18.06 10.14
N ILE A 162 -7.57 16.76 10.02
CA ILE A 162 -7.44 15.85 11.16
C ILE A 162 -5.99 15.88 11.61
N TYR A 163 -5.74 16.40 12.80
CA TYR A 163 -4.40 16.48 13.39
C TYR A 163 -4.00 15.13 13.97
N ASP A 164 -2.91 14.54 13.44
CA ASP A 164 -2.46 13.20 13.81
C ASP A 164 -1.72 13.19 15.15
N TYR A 165 -1.71 12.05 15.82
CA TYR A 165 -0.97 11.83 17.07
C TYR A 165 0.54 12.15 16.90
N ASP A 166 1.15 11.65 15.83
CA ASP A 166 2.57 11.91 15.54
C ASP A 166 2.84 13.39 15.26
N SER A 167 1.86 14.14 14.78
CA SER A 167 2.02 15.54 14.39
C SER A 167 2.23 16.46 15.59
N ILE A 168 1.76 16.05 16.78
CA ILE A 168 2.00 16.76 18.02
C ILE A 168 3.51 16.83 18.29
N ASP A 169 4.19 15.67 18.27
CA ASP A 169 5.63 15.62 18.51
C ASP A 169 6.42 16.34 17.42
N GLN A 170 6.03 16.16 16.16
CA GLN A 170 6.65 16.83 15.02
C GLN A 170 6.60 18.36 15.15
N THR A 171 5.45 18.91 15.51
CA THR A 171 5.29 20.37 15.61
C THR A 171 5.95 20.94 16.86
N LEU A 172 5.92 20.22 17.99
CA LEU A 172 6.63 20.63 19.22
C LEU A 172 8.14 20.75 18.98
N GLN A 173 8.73 19.84 18.22
CA GLN A 173 10.16 19.88 17.89
C GLN A 173 10.55 21.17 17.15
N PHE A 174 9.76 21.61 16.18
CA PHE A 174 10.08 22.78 15.36
C PHE A 174 9.57 24.09 15.92
N LEU A 175 8.40 24.11 16.57
CA LEU A 175 7.77 25.36 17.02
C LEU A 175 8.14 25.74 18.45
N VAL A 176 8.49 24.77 19.30
CA VAL A 176 8.68 25.00 20.73
C VAL A 176 10.12 24.72 21.17
N THR A 177 10.63 23.51 20.95
CA THR A 177 11.91 23.07 21.53
C THR A 177 13.14 23.44 20.70
N GLY A 178 12.97 23.56 19.38
CA GLY A 178 14.07 23.72 18.42
C GLY A 178 14.97 22.48 18.29
N ASN A 179 14.68 21.41 19.03
CA ASN A 179 15.43 20.15 19.02
C ASN A 179 14.82 19.18 18.02
N VAL A 180 15.26 19.23 16.78
CA VAL A 180 14.73 18.37 15.70
C VAL A 180 15.41 17.00 15.75
N SER A 181 14.60 15.94 15.78
CA SER A 181 15.06 14.55 15.66
C SER A 181 14.61 13.91 14.35
N GLY A 182 15.41 12.99 13.84
CA GLY A 182 15.11 12.19 12.64
C GLY A 182 14.14 11.02 12.91
N HIS A 183 13.50 10.97 14.09
CA HIS A 183 12.47 9.95 14.42
C HIS A 183 11.33 10.01 13.42
N HIS A 184 10.74 11.16 13.25
CA HIS A 184 9.78 11.41 12.18
C HIS A 184 10.49 11.94 10.92
N PRO A 185 9.92 11.72 9.72
CA PRO A 185 10.46 12.30 8.49
C PRO A 185 10.56 13.82 8.57
N VAL A 186 11.79 14.31 8.61
CA VAL A 186 12.09 15.73 8.87
C VAL A 186 11.43 16.66 7.85
N LEU A 187 11.35 16.24 6.58
CA LEU A 187 10.67 17.03 5.54
C LEU A 187 9.19 17.25 5.85
N HIS A 188 8.48 16.21 6.31
CA HIS A 188 7.09 16.33 6.68
C HIS A 188 6.92 17.27 7.89
N SER A 189 7.71 17.06 8.93
CA SER A 189 7.70 17.88 10.14
C SER A 189 7.98 19.35 9.84
N LEU A 190 8.95 19.62 8.96
CA LEU A 190 9.32 20.98 8.53
C LEU A 190 8.17 21.65 7.75
N LEU A 191 7.53 20.94 6.82
CA LEU A 191 6.42 21.49 6.03
C LEU A 191 5.22 21.77 6.92
N LEU A 192 4.79 20.82 7.75
CA LEU A 192 3.66 20.97 8.65
C LEU A 192 3.88 22.14 9.60
N SER A 193 5.00 22.14 10.33
CA SER A 193 5.33 23.22 11.27
C SER A 193 5.56 24.56 10.58
N GLY A 194 6.16 24.55 9.39
CA GLY A 194 6.40 25.75 8.60
C GLY A 194 5.09 26.42 8.18
N PHE A 195 4.13 25.66 7.68
CA PHE A 195 2.82 26.22 7.33
C PHE A 195 2.04 26.69 8.57
N MET A 196 2.09 25.95 9.67
CA MET A 196 1.49 26.39 10.92
C MET A 196 2.11 27.71 11.42
N LYS A 197 3.44 27.86 11.35
CA LYS A 197 4.14 29.10 11.69
C LYS A 197 3.75 30.25 10.76
N ILE A 198 3.66 30.00 9.46
CA ILE A 198 3.18 31.00 8.48
C ILE A 198 1.76 31.45 8.83
N GLY A 199 0.86 30.49 9.11
CA GLY A 199 -0.52 30.78 9.52
C GLY A 199 -0.57 31.66 10.78
N TYR A 200 0.27 31.38 11.76
CA TYR A 200 0.38 32.19 12.98
C TYR A 200 0.93 33.60 12.72
N VAL A 201 1.99 33.73 11.92
CA VAL A 201 2.60 35.01 11.61
C VAL A 201 1.67 35.92 10.79
N VAL A 202 0.95 35.34 9.82
CA VAL A 202 0.15 36.11 8.86
C VAL A 202 -1.29 36.34 9.38
N PHE A 203 -1.88 35.30 9.98
CA PHE A 203 -3.29 35.28 10.36
C PHE A 203 -3.51 35.15 11.88
N HIS A 204 -2.46 35.13 12.68
CA HIS A 204 -2.50 34.89 14.12
C HIS A 204 -3.20 33.57 14.52
N SER A 205 -3.17 32.55 13.64
CA SER A 205 -3.80 31.28 13.87
C SER A 205 -2.99 30.10 13.31
N TYR A 206 -2.64 29.16 14.17
CA TYR A 206 -2.01 27.90 13.78
C TYR A 206 -2.98 27.01 12.98
N GLU A 207 -4.28 27.08 13.24
CA GLU A 207 -5.32 26.33 12.56
C GLU A 207 -5.39 26.71 11.07
N ILE A 208 -5.30 28.01 10.75
CA ILE A 208 -5.24 28.45 9.37
C ILE A 208 -3.99 27.89 8.68
N GLY A 209 -2.86 27.86 9.36
CA GLY A 209 -1.63 27.27 8.85
C GLY A 209 -1.76 25.78 8.56
N LEU A 210 -2.36 25.03 9.49
CA LEU A 210 -2.70 23.63 9.29
C LEU A 210 -3.66 23.45 8.12
N GLY A 211 -4.71 24.28 8.02
CA GLY A 211 -5.65 24.24 6.90
C GLY A 211 -4.97 24.43 5.54
N ILE A 212 -4.01 25.37 5.45
CA ILE A 212 -3.22 25.56 4.22
C ILE A 212 -2.41 24.31 3.88
N PHE A 213 -1.71 23.72 4.85
CA PHE A 213 -0.96 22.48 4.66
C PHE A 213 -1.88 21.35 4.17
N THR A 214 -3.01 21.14 4.84
CA THR A 214 -4.00 20.12 4.49
C THR A 214 -4.58 20.35 3.10
N LEU A 215 -4.86 21.60 2.72
CA LEU A 215 -5.31 21.91 1.36
C LEU A 215 -4.28 21.50 0.30
N LEU A 216 -3.01 21.81 0.51
CA LEU A 216 -1.94 21.41 -0.39
C LEU A 216 -1.80 19.89 -0.48
N GLN A 217 -1.96 19.18 0.63
CA GLN A 217 -1.99 17.72 0.67
C GLN A 217 -3.17 17.17 -0.15
N VAL A 218 -4.38 17.68 0.03
CA VAL A 218 -5.58 17.29 -0.74
C VAL A 218 -5.34 17.50 -2.25
N LEU A 219 -4.80 18.66 -2.64
CA LEU A 219 -4.48 18.96 -4.04
C LEU A 219 -3.46 18.00 -4.62
N PHE A 220 -2.41 17.68 -3.86
CA PHE A 220 -1.38 16.73 -4.27
C PHE A 220 -1.92 15.30 -4.42
N LEU A 221 -2.70 14.82 -3.47
CA LEU A 221 -3.29 13.47 -3.52
C LEU A 221 -4.34 13.36 -4.63
N ALA A 222 -5.16 14.39 -4.84
CA ALA A 222 -6.08 14.47 -5.98
C ALA A 222 -5.33 14.46 -7.32
N TYR A 223 -4.17 15.12 -7.40
CA TYR A 223 -3.29 15.03 -8.57
C TYR A 223 -2.79 13.62 -8.81
N ALA A 224 -2.33 12.90 -7.77
CA ALA A 224 -1.91 11.51 -7.89
C ALA A 224 -3.05 10.60 -8.35
N ALA A 225 -4.24 10.73 -7.77
CA ALA A 225 -5.44 10.00 -8.17
C ALA A 225 -5.86 10.30 -9.62
N MET A 226 -5.83 11.58 -10.02
CA MET A 226 -6.08 12.01 -11.40
C MET A 226 -5.09 11.35 -12.38
N LYS A 227 -3.81 11.26 -12.02
CA LYS A 227 -2.78 10.63 -12.88
C LYS A 227 -3.09 9.15 -13.15
N VAL A 228 -3.56 8.41 -12.14
CA VAL A 228 -3.99 7.01 -12.30
C VAL A 228 -5.19 6.92 -13.24
N ALA A 229 -6.24 7.69 -12.97
CA ALA A 229 -7.45 7.67 -13.80
C ALA A 229 -7.15 8.09 -15.24
N TRP A 230 -6.33 9.12 -15.43
CA TRP A 230 -5.89 9.60 -16.74
C TRP A 230 -5.09 8.54 -17.50
N PHE A 231 -4.16 7.85 -16.83
CA PHE A 231 -3.38 6.76 -17.42
C PHE A 231 -4.31 5.65 -17.94
N LEU A 232 -5.28 5.21 -17.14
CA LEU A 232 -6.25 4.19 -17.54
C LEU A 232 -7.06 4.61 -18.78
N LEU A 233 -7.47 5.88 -18.82
CA LEU A 233 -8.21 6.46 -19.92
C LEU A 233 -7.36 6.49 -21.22
N GLN A 234 -6.10 6.93 -21.10
CA GLN A 234 -5.19 6.98 -22.27
C GLN A 234 -4.88 5.59 -22.83
N LYS A 235 -4.84 4.56 -21.97
CA LYS A 235 -4.64 3.16 -22.39
C LYS A 235 -5.92 2.50 -22.91
N GLY A 236 -7.07 3.22 -22.96
CA GLY A 236 -8.34 2.69 -23.43
C GLY A 236 -9.05 1.77 -22.42
N TYR A 237 -8.62 1.76 -21.17
CA TYR A 237 -9.23 0.95 -20.11
C TYR A 237 -10.46 1.63 -19.52
N ASN A 238 -11.49 1.90 -20.35
CA ASN A 238 -12.66 2.70 -20.01
C ASN A 238 -13.45 2.15 -18.81
N ARG A 239 -13.64 0.84 -18.69
CA ARG A 239 -14.36 0.23 -17.55
C ARG A 239 -13.57 0.43 -16.24
N LEU A 240 -12.26 0.19 -16.31
CA LEU A 240 -11.39 0.36 -15.16
C LEU A 240 -11.27 1.85 -14.77
N PHE A 241 -11.25 2.75 -15.75
CA PHE A 241 -11.34 4.20 -15.52
C PHE A 241 -12.58 4.56 -14.70
N TRP A 242 -13.78 4.13 -15.14
CA TRP A 242 -15.02 4.44 -14.42
C TRP A 242 -15.07 3.79 -13.04
N PHE A 243 -14.60 2.56 -12.91
CA PHE A 243 -14.46 1.90 -11.61
C PHE A 243 -13.54 2.69 -10.68
N THR A 244 -12.38 3.12 -11.17
CA THR A 244 -11.40 3.91 -10.41
C THR A 244 -11.97 5.27 -10.02
N MET A 245 -12.70 5.93 -10.92
CA MET A 245 -13.38 7.19 -10.60
C MET A 245 -14.44 6.99 -9.52
N CYS A 246 -15.29 5.97 -9.65
CA CYS A 246 -16.28 5.63 -8.62
C CYS A 246 -15.60 5.35 -7.27
N PHE A 247 -14.50 4.59 -7.27
CA PHE A 247 -13.73 4.26 -6.09
C PHE A 247 -13.16 5.52 -5.40
N TYR A 248 -12.54 6.45 -6.15
CA TYR A 248 -12.01 7.68 -5.58
C TYR A 248 -13.09 8.66 -5.11
N LEU A 249 -14.24 8.67 -5.76
CA LEU A 249 -15.30 9.63 -5.41
C LEU A 249 -16.24 9.12 -4.32
N CYS A 250 -16.51 7.78 -4.27
CA CYS A 250 -17.52 7.22 -3.37
C CYS A 250 -16.93 6.54 -2.14
N PHE A 251 -15.65 6.11 -2.15
CA PHE A 251 -15.07 5.39 -1.02
C PHE A 251 -14.51 6.37 0.03
N PRO A 252 -15.10 6.43 1.24
CA PRO A 252 -14.82 7.49 2.22
C PRO A 252 -13.36 7.58 2.66
N LEU A 253 -12.65 6.45 2.69
CA LEU A 253 -11.28 6.39 3.16
C LEU A 253 -10.36 7.34 2.38
N HIS A 254 -10.59 7.54 1.08
CA HIS A 254 -9.72 8.39 0.27
C HIS A 254 -9.79 9.86 0.68
N TYR A 255 -10.99 10.40 0.84
CA TYR A 255 -11.13 11.81 1.21
C TYR A 255 -10.86 12.04 2.71
N ILE A 256 -11.13 11.08 3.59
CA ILE A 256 -10.72 11.16 5.00
C ILE A 256 -9.19 11.17 5.10
N MET A 257 -8.50 10.22 4.44
CA MET A 257 -7.03 10.18 4.43
C MET A 257 -6.40 11.40 3.75
N SER A 258 -7.10 12.05 2.82
CA SER A 258 -6.59 13.25 2.18
C SER A 258 -6.54 14.47 3.09
N VAL A 259 -7.41 14.52 4.11
CA VAL A 259 -7.45 15.61 5.10
C VAL A 259 -6.77 15.27 6.42
N TRP A 260 -6.24 14.07 6.56
CA TRP A 260 -5.47 13.63 7.71
C TRP A 260 -3.99 14.01 7.49
N ASP A 261 -3.41 14.79 8.39
CA ASP A 261 -2.07 15.38 8.26
C ASP A 261 -0.92 14.39 8.50
N THR A 262 -1.16 13.11 8.24
CA THR A 262 -0.15 12.06 8.39
C THR A 262 0.84 12.03 7.23
N LYS A 263 2.12 11.83 7.56
CA LYS A 263 3.21 11.59 6.61
C LYS A 263 2.89 10.47 5.60
N ASP A 264 2.11 9.48 6.04
CA ASP A 264 1.78 8.28 5.25
C ASP A 264 0.86 8.59 4.07
N SER A 265 -0.02 9.59 4.18
CA SER A 265 -0.87 10.05 3.08
C SER A 265 -0.04 10.63 1.93
N ILE A 266 0.91 11.50 2.22
CA ILE A 266 1.80 12.09 1.20
C ILE A 266 2.72 11.03 0.61
N PHE A 267 3.27 10.13 1.45
CA PHE A 267 4.05 8.98 1.00
C PHE A 267 3.26 8.12 0.01
N ALA A 268 1.99 7.79 0.31
CA ALA A 268 1.13 7.00 -0.57
C ALA A 268 0.92 7.68 -1.93
N GLY A 269 0.76 9.01 -1.96
CA GLY A 269 0.68 9.78 -3.20
C GLY A 269 1.94 9.63 -4.06
N PHE A 270 3.13 9.78 -3.48
CA PHE A 270 4.39 9.59 -4.21
C PHE A 270 4.60 8.12 -4.62
N PHE A 271 4.23 7.16 -3.77
CA PHE A 271 4.29 5.74 -4.11
C PHE A 271 3.45 5.41 -5.35
N VAL A 272 2.24 5.96 -5.44
CA VAL A 272 1.38 5.81 -6.63
C VAL A 272 2.05 6.42 -7.87
N LEU A 273 2.64 7.61 -7.77
CA LEU A 273 3.31 8.27 -8.89
C LEU A 273 4.56 7.51 -9.35
N VAL A 274 5.35 6.96 -8.41
CA VAL A 274 6.49 6.08 -8.71
C VAL A 274 6.02 4.82 -9.40
N SER A 275 5.00 4.14 -8.86
CA SER A 275 4.44 2.92 -9.44
C SER A 275 3.94 3.14 -10.86
N LEU A 276 3.25 4.26 -11.10
CA LEU A 276 2.76 4.63 -12.41
C LEU A 276 3.92 4.86 -13.39
N SER A 277 4.95 5.57 -12.95
CA SER A 277 6.16 5.81 -13.75
C SER A 277 6.88 4.51 -14.10
N LEU A 278 6.91 3.53 -13.18
CA LEU A 278 7.49 2.21 -13.44
C LEU A 278 6.69 1.43 -14.49
N ILE A 279 5.37 1.52 -14.46
CA ILE A 279 4.50 0.92 -15.48
C ILE A 279 4.77 1.59 -16.85
N GLU A 280 4.87 2.91 -16.88
CA GLU A 280 5.20 3.67 -18.10
C GLU A 280 6.61 3.32 -18.62
N MET A 281 7.60 3.12 -17.74
CA MET A 281 8.95 2.67 -18.11
C MET A 281 8.94 1.28 -18.75
N ALA A 282 8.10 0.37 -18.25
CA ALA A 282 7.97 -0.99 -18.77
C ALA A 282 7.21 -1.05 -20.10
N ASP A 283 6.41 -0.06 -20.40
CA ASP A 283 5.61 0.03 -21.61
C ASP A 283 6.40 0.71 -22.72
N ARG A 284 6.80 -0.08 -23.74
CA ARG A 284 7.54 0.42 -24.91
C ARG A 284 6.81 1.50 -25.70
N THR A 285 5.48 1.52 -25.61
CA THR A 285 4.63 2.46 -26.36
C THR A 285 4.41 3.78 -25.64
N SER A 286 4.88 3.91 -24.40
CA SER A 286 4.60 5.08 -23.55
C SER A 286 5.39 6.35 -23.93
N GLY A 287 6.51 6.21 -24.67
CA GLY A 287 7.44 7.30 -24.91
C GLY A 287 8.12 7.86 -23.63
N PHE A 288 8.05 7.12 -22.52
CA PHE A 288 8.60 7.56 -21.23
C PHE A 288 10.08 7.94 -21.35
N TRP A 289 10.85 7.11 -22.04
CA TRP A 289 12.31 7.27 -22.18
C TRP A 289 12.72 8.37 -23.14
N ASP A 290 11.83 8.85 -23.99
CA ASP A 290 12.10 9.86 -24.99
C ASP A 290 12.01 11.27 -24.44
N ASN A 291 11.41 11.42 -23.26
CA ASN A 291 11.23 12.70 -22.58
C ASN A 291 12.06 12.77 -21.29
N ARG A 292 13.14 13.55 -21.30
CA ARG A 292 14.01 13.79 -20.14
C ARG A 292 13.27 14.26 -18.89
N TRP A 293 12.17 14.98 -19.04
CA TRP A 293 11.37 15.43 -17.90
C TRP A 293 10.69 14.29 -17.15
N ASN A 294 10.37 13.18 -17.82
CA ASN A 294 9.85 12.00 -17.15
C ASN A 294 10.91 11.35 -16.24
N LEU A 295 12.17 11.35 -16.70
CA LEU A 295 13.29 10.82 -15.91
C LEU A 295 13.52 11.69 -14.66
N VAL A 296 13.52 13.02 -14.83
CA VAL A 296 13.65 13.97 -13.70
C VAL A 296 12.51 13.80 -12.71
N LYS A 297 11.27 13.72 -13.19
CA LYS A 297 10.09 13.50 -12.34
C LYS A 297 10.19 12.17 -11.58
N PHE A 298 10.64 11.11 -12.23
CA PHE A 298 10.82 9.82 -11.59
C PHE A 298 11.80 9.90 -10.42
N VAL A 299 13.00 10.47 -10.66
CA VAL A 299 14.00 10.66 -9.59
C VAL A 299 13.41 11.51 -8.46
N LEU A 300 12.73 12.61 -8.78
CA LEU A 300 12.10 13.49 -7.80
C LEU A 300 11.04 12.73 -6.97
N TYR A 301 10.18 11.95 -7.61
CA TYR A 301 9.14 11.19 -6.91
C TYR A 301 9.73 10.13 -5.98
N VAL A 302 10.79 9.42 -6.43
CA VAL A 302 11.49 8.43 -5.59
C VAL A 302 12.14 9.10 -4.38
N VAL A 303 12.86 10.20 -4.59
CA VAL A 303 13.53 10.94 -3.52
C VAL A 303 12.50 11.48 -2.50
N LEU A 304 11.44 12.14 -2.97
CA LEU A 304 10.40 12.68 -2.09
C LEU A 304 9.67 11.54 -1.35
N MET A 305 9.35 10.44 -2.03
CA MET A 305 8.75 9.27 -1.38
C MET A 305 9.60 8.80 -0.20
N CYS A 306 10.92 8.71 -0.37
CA CYS A 306 11.85 8.30 0.69
C CYS A 306 11.98 9.38 1.78
N MET A 307 11.92 10.68 1.43
CA MET A 307 11.98 11.78 2.40
C MET A 307 10.73 11.88 3.27
N PHE A 308 9.55 11.40 2.78
CA PHE A 308 8.32 11.33 3.58
C PHE A 308 8.20 10.03 4.39
N ARG A 309 9.00 9.00 4.09
CA ARG A 309 9.06 7.78 4.89
C ARG A 309 10.42 7.10 4.76
N ASN A 310 11.16 7.01 5.87
CA ASN A 310 12.54 6.48 5.88
C ASN A 310 12.64 5.06 5.29
N ASN A 311 11.60 4.25 5.46
CA ASN A 311 11.55 2.88 4.93
C ASN A 311 11.10 2.80 3.44
N GLY A 312 10.85 3.93 2.78
CA GLY A 312 10.38 3.98 1.39
C GLY A 312 11.30 3.27 0.40
N LEU A 313 12.61 3.26 0.66
CA LEU A 313 13.59 2.55 -0.18
C LEU A 313 13.37 1.04 -0.24
N ILE A 314 12.92 0.43 0.86
CA ILE A 314 12.72 -1.02 0.93
C ILE A 314 11.66 -1.47 -0.07
N LEU A 315 10.64 -0.64 -0.31
CA LEU A 315 9.58 -0.92 -1.27
C LEU A 315 10.04 -0.91 -2.73
N LEU A 316 11.18 -0.27 -3.02
CA LEU A 316 11.74 -0.24 -4.37
C LEU A 316 12.54 -1.49 -4.71
N ILE A 317 13.04 -2.24 -3.72
CA ILE A 317 13.87 -3.43 -3.94
C ILE A 317 13.13 -4.50 -4.76
N PRO A 318 11.90 -4.94 -4.39
CA PRO A 318 11.16 -5.90 -5.19
C PRO A 318 10.88 -5.41 -6.61
N ILE A 319 10.61 -4.12 -6.77
CA ILE A 319 10.28 -3.50 -8.05
C ILE A 319 11.49 -3.54 -8.99
N CYS A 320 12.70 -3.33 -8.47
CA CYS A 320 13.94 -3.42 -9.23
C CYS A 320 14.17 -4.81 -9.84
N PHE A 321 13.73 -5.89 -9.20
CA PHE A 321 13.88 -7.25 -9.71
C PHE A 321 12.92 -7.58 -10.86
N PHE A 322 11.73 -6.98 -10.87
CA PHE A 322 10.69 -7.24 -11.86
C PHE A 322 10.79 -6.39 -13.11
N CYS A 323 11.50 -5.27 -13.03
CA CYS A 323 11.56 -4.31 -14.10
C CYS A 323 12.81 -4.52 -14.96
N PHE A 324 12.63 -4.58 -16.27
CA PHE A 324 13.55 -4.04 -17.24
C PHE A 324 14.60 -4.96 -17.85
N LYS A 325 14.13 -5.86 -18.69
CA LYS A 325 15.06 -6.56 -19.61
C LYS A 325 15.72 -5.60 -20.60
N GLU A 326 15.06 -4.56 -21.07
CA GLU A 326 15.51 -3.78 -22.23
C GLU A 326 16.31 -2.51 -21.91
N ARG A 327 15.98 -1.80 -20.83
CA ARG A 327 16.73 -0.60 -20.41
C ARG A 327 17.26 -0.70 -18.98
N ARG A 328 17.62 -1.91 -18.58
CA ARG A 328 18.07 -2.23 -17.22
C ARG A 328 19.15 -1.29 -16.68
N LYS A 329 20.16 -0.97 -17.51
CA LYS A 329 21.25 -0.05 -17.12
C LYS A 329 20.72 1.35 -16.78
N ALA A 330 19.87 1.93 -17.64
CA ALA A 330 19.32 3.27 -17.40
C ALA A 330 18.44 3.32 -16.14
N THR A 331 17.64 2.30 -15.91
CA THR A 331 16.81 2.20 -14.71
C THR A 331 17.67 2.11 -13.45
N ILE A 332 18.71 1.27 -13.44
CA ILE A 332 19.66 1.17 -12.33
C ILE A 332 20.31 2.53 -12.05
N ILE A 333 20.73 3.26 -13.09
CA ILE A 333 21.33 4.59 -12.94
C ILE A 333 20.33 5.56 -12.28
N LEU A 334 19.06 5.58 -12.70
CA LEU A 334 18.05 6.44 -12.09
C LEU A 334 17.81 6.09 -10.62
N PHE A 335 17.76 4.80 -10.27
CA PHE A 335 17.65 4.37 -8.88
C PHE A 335 18.88 4.74 -8.05
N MET A 336 20.08 4.48 -8.57
CA MET A 336 21.33 4.84 -7.89
C MET A 336 21.42 6.35 -7.68
N LEU A 337 21.01 7.16 -8.66
CA LEU A 337 20.96 8.62 -8.52
C LEU A 337 19.96 9.04 -7.42
N SER A 338 18.77 8.45 -7.41
CA SER A 338 17.77 8.73 -6.37
C SER A 338 18.27 8.35 -4.98
N MET A 339 18.92 7.19 -4.90
CA MET A 339 19.56 6.67 -3.68
C MET A 339 20.65 7.62 -3.19
N LEU A 340 21.53 8.06 -4.08
CA LEU A 340 22.62 8.98 -3.76
C LEU A 340 22.09 10.30 -3.20
N ILE A 341 21.06 10.88 -3.84
CA ILE A 341 20.44 12.13 -3.37
C ILE A 341 19.81 11.91 -1.98
N TYR A 342 19.07 10.83 -1.78
CA TYR A 342 18.44 10.54 -0.50
C TYR A 342 19.46 10.28 0.62
N VAL A 343 20.50 9.49 0.35
CA VAL A 343 21.59 9.22 1.32
C VAL A 343 22.36 10.51 1.66
N SER A 344 22.59 11.37 0.67
CA SER A 344 23.21 12.68 0.89
C SER A 344 22.32 13.58 1.76
N TYR A 345 21.01 13.55 1.54
CA TYR A 345 20.04 14.24 2.40
C TYR A 345 20.14 13.74 3.85
N GLN A 346 20.12 12.44 4.08
CA GLN A 346 20.11 11.84 5.41
C GLN A 346 21.45 12.02 6.17
N ASN A 347 22.58 11.84 5.48
CA ASN A 347 23.88 11.76 6.15
C ASN A 347 24.72 13.05 6.06
N ILE A 348 24.36 13.98 5.18
CA ILE A 348 25.08 15.24 5.02
C ILE A 348 24.18 16.41 5.40
N LEU A 349 23.02 16.54 4.75
CA LEU A 349 22.18 17.73 4.94
C LEU A 349 21.53 17.76 6.33
N LEU A 350 20.88 16.68 6.77
CA LEU A 350 20.22 16.67 8.07
C LEU A 350 21.18 16.89 9.24
N PRO A 351 22.34 16.22 9.32
CA PRO A 351 23.34 16.50 10.36
C PRO A 351 23.88 17.93 10.30
N SER A 352 24.12 18.49 9.11
CA SER A 352 24.58 19.88 8.97
C SER A 352 23.55 20.92 9.46
N LEU A 353 22.27 20.55 9.47
CA LEU A 353 21.18 21.35 10.04
C LEU A 353 20.96 21.09 11.55
N GLY A 354 21.80 20.30 12.19
CA GLY A 354 21.69 19.97 13.60
C GLY A 354 20.60 18.95 13.95
N VAL A 355 20.06 18.25 12.97
CA VAL A 355 19.06 17.20 13.20
C VAL A 355 19.72 16.00 13.85
N LYS A 356 19.23 15.60 15.01
CA LYS A 356 19.72 14.41 15.72
C LYS A 356 19.20 13.14 15.03
N SER A 357 20.04 12.12 14.86
CA SER A 357 19.61 10.82 14.34
C SER A 357 18.53 10.20 15.23
N GLY A 358 17.54 9.53 14.62
CA GLY A 358 16.55 8.73 15.35
C GLY A 358 17.21 7.61 16.15
N ASN A 359 16.54 7.16 17.22
CA ASN A 359 17.08 6.12 18.07
C ASN A 359 16.93 4.74 17.37
N ILE A 360 18.01 3.97 17.29
CA ILE A 360 18.01 2.61 16.74
C ILE A 360 16.97 1.71 17.44
N ARG A 361 16.69 1.96 18.74
CA ARG A 361 15.68 1.21 19.51
C ARG A 361 14.28 1.24 18.86
N GLU A 362 13.94 2.29 18.14
CA GLU A 362 12.65 2.42 17.46
C GLU A 362 12.56 1.48 16.25
N MET A 363 13.65 1.31 15.52
CA MET A 363 13.73 0.32 14.43
C MET A 363 13.66 -1.12 14.97
N MET A 364 14.06 -1.31 16.23
CA MET A 364 14.05 -2.58 16.93
C MET A 364 12.85 -2.73 17.88
N SER A 365 11.79 -1.94 17.72
CA SER A 365 10.63 -1.99 18.62
C SER A 365 10.03 -3.39 18.74
N ILE A 366 9.88 -4.12 17.64
CA ILE A 366 9.35 -5.50 17.66
C ILE A 366 10.33 -6.46 18.34
N PRO A 367 11.63 -6.56 17.97
CA PRO A 367 12.60 -7.38 18.71
C PRO A 367 12.67 -7.02 20.20
N CYS A 368 12.69 -5.73 20.55
CA CYS A 368 12.74 -5.31 21.95
C CYS A 368 11.49 -5.70 22.73
N GLN A 369 10.30 -5.61 22.14
CA GLN A 369 9.06 -6.07 22.75
C GLN A 369 9.02 -7.59 22.93
N GLN A 370 9.58 -8.35 21.97
CA GLN A 370 9.70 -9.80 22.08
C GLN A 370 10.63 -10.19 23.24
N LEU A 371 11.79 -9.56 23.35
CA LEU A 371 12.72 -9.78 24.44
C LEU A 371 12.10 -9.40 25.79
N ALA A 372 11.48 -8.22 25.88
CA ALA A 372 10.81 -7.79 27.10
C ALA A 372 9.67 -8.75 27.52
N LYS A 373 8.94 -9.30 26.55
CA LYS A 373 7.91 -10.31 26.84
C LYS A 373 8.52 -11.58 27.42
N VAL A 374 9.58 -12.11 26.82
CA VAL A 374 10.28 -13.30 27.33
C VAL A 374 10.81 -13.02 28.73
N TYR A 375 11.40 -11.85 28.99
CA TYR A 375 11.88 -11.47 30.31
C TYR A 375 10.77 -11.46 31.38
N VAL A 376 9.56 -11.04 31.01
CA VAL A 376 8.42 -11.01 31.95
C VAL A 376 7.79 -12.38 32.14
N GLU A 377 7.67 -13.18 31.07
CA GLU A 377 6.96 -14.47 31.10
C GLU A 377 7.84 -15.62 31.54
N THR A 378 9.14 -15.59 31.29
CA THR A 378 10.14 -16.65 31.59
C THR A 378 11.49 -16.03 32.00
N PRO A 379 11.54 -15.32 33.15
CA PRO A 379 12.76 -14.62 33.58
C PRO A 379 13.97 -15.56 33.72
N GLU A 380 13.74 -16.83 34.00
CA GLU A 380 14.78 -17.88 34.08
C GLU A 380 15.46 -18.19 32.74
N ALA A 381 14.94 -17.69 31.63
CA ALA A 381 15.56 -17.84 30.32
C ALA A 381 16.73 -16.85 30.10
N TYR A 382 16.88 -15.87 31.00
CA TYR A 382 17.99 -14.90 30.98
C TYR A 382 19.03 -15.30 31.99
N THR A 383 20.29 -15.12 31.60
CA THR A 383 21.42 -15.25 32.54
C THR A 383 21.70 -13.90 33.19
N ASP A 384 22.32 -13.88 34.35
CA ASP A 384 22.67 -12.64 35.07
C ASP A 384 23.63 -11.71 34.29
N GLU A 385 24.17 -12.18 33.15
CA GLU A 385 25.08 -11.40 32.27
C GLU A 385 24.33 -10.77 31.04
N GLU A 386 23.08 -11.09 30.81
CA GLU A 386 22.26 -10.56 29.71
C GLU A 386 21.25 -9.50 30.19
#